data_84259f0bfe95aca921100db69f1d5111
#
_entry.id   84259f0bfe95aca921100db69f1d5111
#
_cell.length_a   1.000
_cell.length_b   1.000
_cell.length_c   1.000
_cell.angle_alpha   90.00
_cell.angle_beta   90.00
_cell.angle_gamma   90.00
#
_symmetry.space_group_name_H-M   'P 1'
#
loop_
_entity.id
_entity.type
_entity.pdbx_description
1 polymer ?
#
loop_
_entity_poly.entity_id
_entity_poly.type
_entity_poly.pdbx_seq_one_letter_code
_entity_poly.pdbx_strand_id
1 'polypeptide(L)'
;RYGSSAASDVYKRQIHTWPTHPYDALVDLIKKKKWDKINIGVEMDAHYFTAYCYEKLKKGLPNAKILDAERLVNWVRVEKSIAEIEYMKKAATISEMAMKTAMETISPDVRQCDAVAEIQRTLFRGTPEYGGEYASIATLLPTGKGTSASHLTASDKKFVNGEATIIELSGTYKRYHAPMARTINLGKPDQKKLDAMKATNEALEEGINASKPGNTANDVAEKFWGVLDKYGIKKESRTGYSIGIGYPPDWGEHTLNIYKGDMTELKPNICYHMIAVMQFGDWGVESSESIRITESGNELLCNFSRDLHVK
;
A
#
# COMPACT_ATOMS: atom_id res chain seq x y z
N ARG A 1 -13.06 19.05 31.31
CA ARG A 1 -14.29 19.10 30.51
C ARG A 1 -13.96 19.78 29.19
N TYR A 2 -13.53 19.00 28.21
CA TYR A 2 -13.50 19.47 26.81
C TYR A 2 -14.74 18.89 26.13
N GLY A 3 -15.88 19.53 26.38
CA GLY A 3 -17.03 19.34 25.53
C GLY A 3 -16.78 20.07 24.23
N SER A 4 -16.42 19.34 23.16
CA SER A 4 -16.46 19.94 21.85
C SER A 4 -17.93 20.11 21.46
N SER A 5 -18.52 21.24 21.83
CA SER A 5 -19.88 21.60 21.42
C SER A 5 -20.06 21.50 19.91
N ALA A 6 -19.02 21.85 19.13
CA ALA A 6 -19.02 21.77 17.68
C ALA A 6 -19.19 20.33 17.13
N ALA A 7 -18.44 19.34 17.63
CA ALA A 7 -18.58 17.96 17.21
C ALA A 7 -19.96 17.36 17.62
N SER A 8 -20.43 17.71 18.83
CA SER A 8 -21.77 17.34 19.32
C SER A 8 -22.87 17.96 18.47
N ASP A 9 -22.72 19.22 18.04
CA ASP A 9 -23.72 19.90 17.23
C ASP A 9 -23.75 19.40 15.78
N VAL A 10 -22.61 19.05 15.21
CA VAL A 10 -22.54 18.40 13.90
C VAL A 10 -23.19 17.03 13.97
N TYR A 11 -22.93 16.23 14.99
CA TYR A 11 -23.56 14.92 15.19
C TYR A 11 -25.08 15.04 15.39
N LYS A 12 -25.55 15.99 16.19
CA LYS A 12 -26.98 16.23 16.41
C LYS A 12 -27.69 16.67 15.13
N ARG A 13 -27.05 17.53 14.32
CA ARG A 13 -27.59 17.94 13.02
C ARG A 13 -27.67 16.77 12.05
N GLN A 14 -26.71 15.86 12.07
CA GLN A 14 -26.75 14.63 11.26
C GLN A 14 -27.92 13.72 11.65
N ILE A 15 -28.22 13.57 12.92
CA ILE A 15 -29.34 12.75 13.41
C ILE A 15 -30.69 13.30 12.92
N HIS A 16 -30.86 14.63 12.92
CA HIS A 16 -32.13 15.29 12.54
C HIS A 16 -32.36 15.42 11.02
N THR A 17 -31.29 15.33 10.23
CA THR A 17 -31.35 15.50 8.75
C THR A 17 -30.83 14.28 8.01
N TRP A 18 -30.68 13.14 8.67
CA TRP A 18 -30.10 11.94 8.09
C TRP A 18 -30.94 11.42 6.92
N PRO A 19 -30.44 11.43 5.70
CA PRO A 19 -31.14 10.81 4.58
C PRO A 19 -31.21 9.28 4.80
N THR A 20 -32.23 8.64 4.26
CA THR A 20 -32.37 7.18 4.30
C THR A 20 -31.14 6.48 3.69
N HIS A 21 -30.50 7.14 2.72
CA HIS A 21 -29.26 6.68 2.13
C HIS A 21 -28.38 7.89 1.74
N PRO A 22 -27.05 7.85 1.90
CA PRO A 22 -26.17 8.99 1.58
C PRO A 22 -26.31 9.51 0.15
N TYR A 23 -26.61 8.63 -0.80
CA TYR A 23 -26.81 9.00 -2.19
C TYR A 23 -28.15 9.74 -2.44
N ASP A 24 -29.12 9.66 -1.54
CA ASP A 24 -30.33 10.50 -1.62
C ASP A 24 -29.92 11.98 -1.39
N ALA A 25 -29.06 12.24 -0.38
CA ALA A 25 -28.53 13.60 -0.17
C ALA A 25 -27.64 14.08 -1.33
N LEU A 26 -26.86 13.18 -1.94
CA LEU A 26 -26.07 13.52 -3.13
C LEU A 26 -26.96 13.89 -4.32
N VAL A 27 -28.03 13.14 -4.56
CA VAL A 27 -29.04 13.44 -5.59
C VAL A 27 -29.65 14.82 -5.37
N ASP A 28 -30.04 15.14 -4.12
CA ASP A 28 -30.61 16.44 -3.78
C ASP A 28 -29.62 17.58 -4.00
N LEU A 29 -28.34 17.36 -3.65
CA LEU A 29 -27.26 18.32 -3.92
C LEU A 29 -27.07 18.57 -5.41
N ILE A 30 -27.03 17.50 -6.23
CA ILE A 30 -26.88 17.58 -7.69
C ILE A 30 -28.05 18.37 -8.30
N LYS A 31 -29.28 18.09 -7.87
CA LYS A 31 -30.48 18.85 -8.30
C LYS A 31 -30.40 20.32 -7.88
N LYS A 32 -30.02 20.60 -6.65
CA LYS A 32 -29.83 21.98 -6.15
C LYS A 32 -28.79 22.75 -6.96
N LYS A 33 -27.76 22.06 -7.44
CA LYS A 33 -26.71 22.62 -8.32
C LYS A 33 -27.17 22.73 -9.79
N LYS A 34 -28.36 22.22 -10.15
CA LYS A 34 -28.87 22.14 -11.53
C LYS A 34 -27.99 21.29 -12.46
N TRP A 35 -27.36 20.25 -11.91
CA TRP A 35 -26.53 19.31 -12.66
C TRP A 35 -27.27 18.00 -13.02
N ASP A 36 -28.56 17.94 -12.75
CA ASP A 36 -29.45 16.79 -12.96
C ASP A 36 -29.79 16.49 -14.43
N LYS A 37 -29.23 17.27 -15.38
CA LYS A 37 -29.42 17.10 -16.82
C LYS A 37 -28.14 17.04 -17.64
N ILE A 38 -27.00 16.86 -16.97
CA ILE A 38 -25.69 16.78 -17.62
C ILE A 38 -25.10 15.35 -17.54
N ASN A 39 -23.97 15.15 -18.19
CA ASN A 39 -23.19 13.92 -18.01
C ASN A 39 -22.54 13.93 -16.64
N ILE A 40 -22.69 12.85 -15.90
CA ILE A 40 -22.12 12.67 -14.57
C ILE A 40 -21.19 11.44 -14.61
N GLY A 41 -19.89 11.65 -14.41
CA GLY A 41 -18.94 10.57 -14.27
C GLY A 41 -18.98 10.02 -12.85
N VAL A 42 -18.94 8.69 -12.72
CA VAL A 42 -18.80 7.96 -11.46
C VAL A 42 -17.71 6.91 -11.61
N GLU A 43 -16.90 6.73 -10.57
CA GLU A 43 -15.87 5.70 -10.55
C GLU A 43 -16.51 4.36 -10.18
N MET A 44 -16.97 3.60 -11.22
CA MET A 44 -17.78 2.40 -11.04
C MET A 44 -17.05 1.25 -10.35
N ASP A 45 -15.71 1.23 -10.42
CA ASP A 45 -14.85 0.23 -9.81
C ASP A 45 -14.28 0.66 -8.43
N ALA A 46 -14.81 1.72 -7.83
CA ALA A 46 -14.40 2.14 -6.50
C ALA A 46 -14.98 1.22 -5.41
N HIS A 47 -14.15 0.80 -4.43
CA HIS A 47 -14.55 -0.12 -3.36
C HIS A 47 -15.80 0.33 -2.57
N TYR A 48 -16.02 1.62 -2.44
CA TYR A 48 -17.14 2.18 -1.68
C TYR A 48 -18.34 2.58 -2.54
N PHE A 49 -18.26 2.42 -3.87
CA PHE A 49 -19.34 2.66 -4.80
C PHE A 49 -20.07 1.35 -5.11
N THR A 50 -21.12 1.07 -4.38
CA THR A 50 -21.86 -0.18 -4.53
C THR A 50 -22.89 -0.10 -5.68
N ALA A 51 -23.34 -1.26 -6.17
CA ALA A 51 -24.44 -1.33 -7.15
C ALA A 51 -25.69 -0.59 -6.65
N TYR A 52 -25.96 -0.61 -5.35
CA TYR A 52 -27.09 0.13 -4.77
C TYR A 52 -26.89 1.64 -4.85
N CYS A 53 -25.67 2.15 -4.69
CA CYS A 53 -25.34 3.56 -4.90
C CYS A 53 -25.62 3.99 -6.34
N TYR A 54 -25.24 3.15 -7.32
CA TYR A 54 -25.53 3.39 -8.72
C TYR A 54 -27.04 3.45 -9.03
N GLU A 55 -27.82 2.48 -8.52
CA GLU A 55 -29.27 2.46 -8.69
C GLU A 55 -29.96 3.69 -8.06
N LYS A 56 -29.47 4.14 -6.89
CA LYS A 56 -29.95 5.39 -6.25
C LYS A 56 -29.69 6.61 -7.11
N LEU A 57 -28.51 6.76 -7.68
CA LEU A 57 -28.18 7.85 -8.61
C LEU A 57 -29.06 7.81 -9.84
N LYS A 58 -29.16 6.65 -10.48
CA LYS A 58 -29.97 6.45 -11.71
C LYS A 58 -31.45 6.78 -11.49
N LYS A 59 -32.01 6.29 -10.38
CA LYS A 59 -33.40 6.59 -10.01
C LYS A 59 -33.61 8.06 -9.65
N GLY A 60 -32.66 8.64 -8.93
CA GLY A 60 -32.76 10.03 -8.46
C GLY A 60 -32.50 11.07 -9.55
N LEU A 61 -31.75 10.72 -10.59
CA LEU A 61 -31.34 11.62 -11.69
C LEU A 61 -31.73 11.06 -13.06
N PRO A 62 -33.03 10.91 -13.34
CA PRO A 62 -33.50 10.24 -14.56
C PRO A 62 -33.15 11.00 -15.86
N ASN A 63 -32.81 12.28 -15.79
CA ASN A 63 -32.45 13.12 -16.93
C ASN A 63 -30.92 13.30 -17.08
N ALA A 64 -30.11 12.78 -16.18
CA ALA A 64 -28.67 12.78 -16.29
C ALA A 64 -28.17 11.52 -17.01
N LYS A 65 -27.09 11.63 -17.76
CA LYS A 65 -26.37 10.48 -18.29
C LYS A 65 -25.24 10.12 -17.33
N ILE A 66 -25.37 8.98 -16.65
CA ILE A 66 -24.32 8.46 -15.77
C ILE A 66 -23.33 7.66 -16.61
N LEU A 67 -22.05 8.02 -16.53
CA LEU A 67 -20.96 7.42 -17.28
C LEU A 67 -19.92 6.88 -16.31
N ASP A 68 -19.20 5.84 -16.71
CA ASP A 68 -18.00 5.42 -15.98
C ASP A 68 -16.91 6.48 -16.18
N ALA A 69 -16.38 6.97 -15.08
CA ALA A 69 -15.21 7.87 -15.05
C ALA A 69 -13.90 7.11 -14.87
N GLU A 70 -13.96 5.79 -14.94
CA GLU A 70 -12.83 4.90 -14.67
C GLU A 70 -12.21 5.20 -13.30
N ARG A 71 -11.00 5.68 -13.20
CA ARG A 71 -10.33 6.11 -11.97
C ARG A 71 -9.78 7.52 -12.11
N LEU A 72 -10.57 8.41 -12.63
CA LEU A 72 -10.18 9.78 -12.97
C LEU A 72 -9.50 10.50 -11.79
N VAL A 73 -10.09 10.42 -10.60
CA VAL A 73 -9.52 11.08 -9.40
C VAL A 73 -8.20 10.44 -8.99
N ASN A 74 -8.08 9.11 -9.10
CA ASN A 74 -6.85 8.41 -8.78
C ASN A 74 -5.73 8.79 -9.76
N TRP A 75 -6.03 8.93 -11.04
CA TRP A 75 -5.07 9.40 -12.03
C TRP A 75 -4.63 10.86 -11.80
N VAL A 76 -5.51 11.73 -11.36
CA VAL A 76 -5.14 13.10 -10.96
C VAL A 76 -4.19 13.10 -9.76
N ARG A 77 -4.37 12.16 -8.82
CA ARG A 77 -3.53 12.04 -7.60
C ARG A 77 -2.23 11.28 -7.81
N VAL A 78 -2.00 10.66 -8.97
CA VAL A 78 -0.79 9.85 -9.20
C VAL A 78 0.48 10.68 -9.08
N GLU A 79 0.44 11.94 -9.55
CA GLU A 79 1.50 12.93 -9.35
C GLU A 79 1.23 13.70 -8.05
N LYS A 80 2.10 13.53 -7.04
CA LYS A 80 1.91 14.11 -5.72
C LYS A 80 2.42 15.55 -5.67
N SER A 81 1.71 16.38 -4.94
CA SER A 81 2.24 17.70 -4.53
C SER A 81 3.38 17.53 -3.51
N ILE A 82 4.15 18.59 -3.31
CA ILE A 82 5.24 18.58 -2.31
C ILE A 82 4.71 18.32 -0.90
N ALA A 83 3.52 18.85 -0.56
CA ALA A 83 2.90 18.61 0.74
C ALA A 83 2.55 17.12 0.95
N GLU A 84 2.06 16.43 -0.10
CA GLU A 84 1.76 15.00 -0.05
C GLU A 84 3.03 14.16 0.08
N ILE A 85 4.11 14.55 -0.60
CA ILE A 85 5.43 13.91 -0.45
C ILE A 85 5.91 14.01 1.01
N GLU A 86 5.76 15.16 1.66
CA GLU A 86 6.12 15.31 3.07
C GLU A 86 5.28 14.43 4.00
N TYR A 87 4.01 14.17 3.68
CA TYR A 87 3.20 13.21 4.43
C TYR A 87 3.70 11.77 4.21
N MET A 88 4.08 11.41 2.98
CA MET A 88 4.64 10.10 2.68
C MET A 88 5.99 9.86 3.37
N LYS A 89 6.86 10.87 3.45
CA LYS A 89 8.12 10.80 4.22
C LYS A 89 7.89 10.57 5.72
N LYS A 90 6.89 11.23 6.29
CA LYS A 90 6.49 10.96 7.69
C LYS A 90 5.94 9.55 7.87
N ALA A 91 5.15 9.07 6.91
CA ALA A 91 4.69 7.68 6.93
C ALA A 91 5.86 6.70 6.82
N ALA A 92 6.87 7.00 6.00
CA ALA A 92 8.07 6.19 5.85
C ALA A 92 8.88 6.07 7.14
N THR A 93 9.08 7.18 7.85
CA THR A 93 9.72 7.16 9.18
C THR A 93 8.98 6.23 10.16
N ILE A 94 7.64 6.25 10.14
CA ILE A 94 6.83 5.34 10.97
C ILE A 94 7.01 3.88 10.52
N SER A 95 7.08 3.63 9.20
CA SER A 95 7.35 2.28 8.66
C SER A 95 8.69 1.73 9.14
N GLU A 96 9.75 2.54 9.09
CA GLU A 96 11.08 2.16 9.57
C GLU A 96 11.09 1.80 11.06
N MET A 97 10.46 2.62 11.88
CA MET A 97 10.32 2.35 13.32
C MET A 97 9.56 1.05 13.59
N ALA A 98 8.47 0.82 12.87
CA ALA A 98 7.68 -0.39 13.02
C ALA A 98 8.43 -1.63 12.51
N MET A 99 9.19 -1.53 11.42
CA MET A 99 10.04 -2.60 10.92
C MET A 99 11.15 -2.94 11.92
N LYS A 100 11.78 -1.93 12.53
CA LYS A 100 12.74 -2.14 13.61
C LYS A 100 12.11 -2.88 14.79
N THR A 101 10.91 -2.46 15.22
CA THR A 101 10.14 -3.15 16.26
C THR A 101 9.88 -4.62 15.87
N ALA A 102 9.54 -4.89 14.61
CA ALA A 102 9.35 -6.25 14.13
C ALA A 102 10.62 -7.09 14.27
N MET A 103 11.78 -6.57 13.82
CA MET A 103 13.08 -7.25 13.94
C MET A 103 13.48 -7.52 15.39
N GLU A 104 13.14 -6.61 16.31
CA GLU A 104 13.42 -6.76 17.74
C GLU A 104 12.50 -7.79 18.41
N THR A 105 11.21 -7.82 18.05
CA THR A 105 10.19 -8.61 18.73
C THR A 105 10.10 -10.04 18.22
N ILE A 106 10.24 -10.24 16.90
CA ILE A 106 10.17 -11.59 16.30
C ILE A 106 11.34 -12.42 16.83
N SER A 107 11.02 -13.47 17.59
CA SER A 107 12.00 -14.41 18.14
C SER A 107 11.33 -15.75 18.45
N PRO A 108 12.11 -16.85 18.58
CA PRO A 108 11.55 -18.14 18.97
C PRO A 108 10.71 -18.03 20.24
N ASP A 109 9.66 -18.81 20.32
CA ASP A 109 8.71 -18.87 21.44
C ASP A 109 7.77 -17.66 21.64
N VAL A 110 7.97 -16.55 20.94
CA VAL A 110 7.02 -15.45 20.90
C VAL A 110 5.84 -15.82 19.96
N ARG A 111 4.62 -15.50 20.34
CA ARG A 111 3.46 -15.69 19.44
C ARG A 111 3.45 -14.62 18.36
N GLN A 112 3.01 -14.97 17.15
CA GLN A 112 2.91 -14.05 16.03
C GLN A 112 2.01 -12.86 16.35
N CYS A 113 0.86 -13.10 16.99
CA CYS A 113 -0.07 -12.04 17.38
C CYS A 113 0.52 -11.06 18.42
N ASP A 114 1.38 -11.53 19.33
CA ASP A 114 2.05 -10.65 20.31
C ASP A 114 3.07 -9.73 19.60
N ALA A 115 3.84 -10.27 18.65
CA ALA A 115 4.74 -9.45 17.83
C ALA A 115 3.98 -8.39 17.01
N VAL A 116 2.86 -8.76 16.37
CA VAL A 116 2.04 -7.80 15.61
C VAL A 116 1.42 -6.76 16.52
N ALA A 117 1.05 -7.09 17.76
CA ALA A 117 0.54 -6.11 18.72
C ALA A 117 1.58 -5.01 19.01
N GLU A 118 2.87 -5.36 19.16
CA GLU A 118 3.94 -4.38 19.35
C GLU A 118 4.23 -3.55 18.06
N ILE A 119 4.20 -4.20 16.90
CA ILE A 119 4.31 -3.51 15.61
C ILE A 119 3.18 -2.50 15.45
N GLN A 120 1.93 -2.91 15.70
CA GLN A 120 0.76 -2.02 15.62
C GLN A 120 0.85 -0.87 16.62
N ARG A 121 1.30 -1.15 17.86
CA ARG A 121 1.55 -0.11 18.85
C ARG A 121 2.51 0.96 18.33
N THR A 122 3.60 0.52 17.65
CA THR A 122 4.57 1.44 17.06
C THR A 122 3.98 2.22 15.89
N LEU A 123 3.23 1.56 15.01
CA LEU A 123 2.55 2.20 13.88
C LEU A 123 1.59 3.31 14.32
N PHE A 124 0.78 3.07 15.37
CA PHE A 124 -0.13 4.08 15.90
C PHE A 124 0.58 5.17 16.70
N ARG A 125 1.58 4.80 17.50
CA ARG A 125 2.31 5.75 18.32
C ARG A 125 3.06 6.78 17.48
N GLY A 126 3.62 6.37 16.35
CA GLY A 126 4.45 7.23 15.50
C GLY A 126 5.69 7.73 16.22
N THR A 127 6.12 8.95 15.90
CA THR A 127 7.27 9.63 16.49
C THR A 127 6.85 10.50 17.68
N PRO A 128 7.80 11.09 18.44
CA PRO A 128 7.48 12.09 19.46
C PRO A 128 6.76 13.33 18.90
N GLU A 129 6.98 13.69 17.64
CA GLU A 129 6.46 14.90 17.02
C GLU A 129 5.10 14.69 16.35
N TYR A 130 4.79 13.47 15.91
CA TYR A 130 3.53 13.15 15.24
C TYR A 130 3.13 11.68 15.40
N GLY A 131 1.85 11.46 15.63
CA GLY A 131 1.27 10.12 15.68
C GLY A 131 1.08 9.51 14.29
N GLY A 132 1.00 8.18 14.26
CA GLY A 132 0.55 7.45 13.09
C GLY A 132 -0.95 7.19 13.11
N GLU A 133 -1.43 6.54 12.07
CA GLU A 133 -2.83 6.14 11.89
C GLU A 133 -2.90 4.65 11.52
N TYR A 134 -4.09 4.07 11.53
CA TYR A 134 -4.27 2.70 11.01
C TYR A 134 -3.92 2.63 9.53
N ALA A 135 -3.18 1.62 9.13
CA ALA A 135 -2.90 1.36 7.72
C ALA A 135 -4.13 0.79 6.99
N SER A 136 -4.17 0.94 5.67
CA SER A 136 -5.26 0.40 4.85
C SER A 136 -5.26 -1.12 4.79
N ILE A 137 -4.09 -1.75 4.94
CA ILE A 137 -3.92 -3.20 5.08
C ILE A 137 -3.29 -3.46 6.45
N ALA A 138 -3.76 -4.49 7.14
CA ALA A 138 -3.15 -4.95 8.39
C ALA A 138 -1.70 -5.41 8.14
N THR A 139 -0.85 -5.39 9.17
CA THR A 139 0.49 -5.97 9.06
C THR A 139 0.41 -7.42 8.59
N LEU A 140 1.01 -7.72 7.45
CA LEU A 140 1.10 -9.05 6.89
C LEU A 140 2.31 -9.75 7.51
N LEU A 141 2.12 -11.04 7.87
CA LEU A 141 3.13 -11.79 8.61
C LEU A 141 3.15 -13.28 8.21
N PRO A 142 3.24 -13.60 6.90
CA PRO A 142 3.43 -14.98 6.49
C PRO A 142 4.71 -15.57 7.11
N THR A 143 4.57 -16.71 7.81
CA THR A 143 5.63 -17.35 8.59
C THR A 143 5.77 -18.81 8.21
N GLY A 144 7.01 -19.33 8.18
CA GLY A 144 7.32 -20.70 7.83
C GLY A 144 6.82 -21.05 6.42
N LYS A 145 6.05 -22.13 6.29
CA LYS A 145 5.42 -22.51 5.02
C LYS A 145 4.45 -21.45 4.48
N GLY A 146 3.90 -20.62 5.35
CA GLY A 146 3.05 -19.51 4.94
C GLY A 146 3.74 -18.49 4.06
N THR A 147 5.08 -18.39 4.06
CA THR A 147 5.83 -17.48 3.18
C THR A 147 5.66 -17.79 1.68
N SER A 148 5.13 -18.95 1.34
CA SER A 148 4.75 -19.31 -0.04
C SER A 148 3.44 -18.67 -0.52
N ALA A 149 2.74 -17.94 0.36
CA ALA A 149 1.50 -17.25 0.04
C ALA A 149 1.58 -15.78 0.47
N SER A 150 1.01 -14.89 -0.35
CA SER A 150 0.91 -13.47 -0.02
C SER A 150 -0.27 -13.21 0.91
N HIS A 151 -0.22 -12.08 1.62
CA HIS A 151 -1.32 -11.50 2.39
C HIS A 151 -1.81 -12.33 3.59
N LEU A 152 -0.97 -13.22 4.13
CA LEU A 152 -1.29 -13.90 5.39
C LEU A 152 -1.02 -12.98 6.58
N THR A 153 -1.94 -12.98 7.52
CA THR A 153 -1.83 -12.24 8.77
C THR A 153 -1.29 -13.13 9.90
N ALA A 154 -0.96 -12.53 11.03
CA ALA A 154 -0.48 -13.24 12.21
C ALA A 154 -1.53 -14.21 12.77
N SER A 155 -1.03 -15.31 13.32
CA SER A 155 -1.82 -16.28 14.10
C SER A 155 -1.39 -16.27 15.57
N ASP A 156 -2.02 -17.11 16.39
CA ASP A 156 -1.63 -17.36 17.78
C ASP A 156 -0.45 -18.34 17.93
N LYS A 157 0.09 -18.87 16.82
CA LYS A 157 1.25 -19.75 16.82
C LYS A 157 2.51 -19.01 17.20
N LYS A 158 3.43 -19.72 17.79
CA LYS A 158 4.78 -19.21 18.09
C LYS A 158 5.66 -19.23 16.85
N PHE A 159 6.62 -18.31 16.79
CA PHE A 159 7.71 -18.42 15.83
C PHE A 159 8.62 -19.61 16.17
N VAL A 160 9.15 -20.23 15.13
CA VAL A 160 9.98 -21.44 15.25
C VAL A 160 11.38 -21.17 14.68
N ASN A 161 12.39 -21.64 15.39
CA ASN A 161 13.77 -21.56 14.91
C ASN A 161 13.95 -22.33 13.59
N GLY A 162 14.70 -21.78 12.64
CA GLY A 162 14.87 -22.31 11.29
C GLY A 162 13.85 -21.81 10.26
N GLU A 163 12.79 -21.13 10.69
CA GLU A 163 11.76 -20.58 9.78
C GLU A 163 12.04 -19.14 9.40
N ALA A 164 11.60 -18.77 8.19
CA ALA A 164 11.55 -17.40 7.73
C ALA A 164 10.18 -16.80 8.00
N THR A 165 10.14 -15.48 8.21
CA THR A 165 8.92 -14.68 8.29
C THR A 165 9.08 -13.48 7.36
N ILE A 166 8.11 -13.24 6.52
CA ILE A 166 7.98 -12.00 5.75
C ILE A 166 7.17 -11.01 6.59
N ILE A 167 7.63 -9.78 6.69
CA ILE A 167 6.93 -8.70 7.34
C ILE A 167 6.62 -7.66 6.27
N GLU A 168 5.36 -7.43 5.96
CA GLU A 168 4.92 -6.33 5.11
C GLU A 168 4.00 -5.42 5.93
N LEU A 169 4.37 -4.15 6.03
CA LEU A 169 3.68 -3.16 6.84
C LEU A 169 3.76 -1.77 6.19
N SER A 170 2.91 -0.86 6.62
CA SER A 170 3.00 0.54 6.24
C SER A 170 2.74 1.45 7.42
N GLY A 171 3.66 2.36 7.67
CA GLY A 171 3.33 3.58 8.41
C GLY A 171 2.30 4.39 7.63
N THR A 172 1.49 5.12 8.36
CA THR A 172 0.42 5.95 7.79
C THR A 172 0.38 7.30 8.49
N TYR A 173 0.42 8.38 7.70
CA TYR A 173 0.28 9.74 8.19
C TYR A 173 -0.70 10.53 7.32
N LYS A 174 -1.79 11.03 7.92
CA LYS A 174 -2.89 11.68 7.18
C LYS A 174 -3.39 10.86 5.98
N ARG A 175 -3.52 9.57 6.20
CA ARG A 175 -3.91 8.55 5.22
C ARG A 175 -2.92 8.29 4.10
N TYR A 176 -1.76 8.94 4.05
CA TYR A 176 -0.68 8.61 3.11
C TYR A 176 0.14 7.44 3.65
N HIS A 177 0.49 6.53 2.77
CA HIS A 177 1.17 5.27 3.08
C HIS A 177 2.58 5.24 2.51
N ALA A 178 3.49 4.58 3.21
CA ALA A 178 4.81 4.20 2.70
C ALA A 178 5.10 2.73 3.08
N PRO A 179 4.55 1.79 2.32
CA PRO A 179 4.70 0.35 2.62
C PRO A 179 6.15 -0.12 2.43
N MET A 180 6.52 -1.12 3.22
CA MET A 180 7.82 -1.77 3.20
C MET A 180 7.68 -3.24 3.58
N ALA A 181 8.37 -4.12 2.84
CA ALA A 181 8.46 -5.53 3.19
C ALA A 181 9.91 -5.95 3.41
N ARG A 182 10.14 -6.81 4.40
CA ARG A 182 11.44 -7.43 4.72
C ARG A 182 11.25 -8.88 5.16
N THR A 183 12.30 -9.67 4.98
CA THR A 183 12.30 -11.06 5.46
C THR A 183 13.29 -11.23 6.61
N ILE A 184 12.84 -11.85 7.71
CA ILE A 184 13.67 -12.31 8.81
C ILE A 184 13.71 -13.85 8.82
N ASN A 185 14.89 -14.44 9.08
CA ASN A 185 15.05 -15.86 9.30
C ASN A 185 15.54 -16.09 10.74
N LEU A 186 14.82 -16.90 11.49
CA LEU A 186 15.24 -17.29 12.82
C LEU A 186 16.25 -18.44 12.74
N GLY A 187 17.46 -18.25 13.29
CA GLY A 187 18.56 -19.17 13.13
C GLY A 187 19.20 -19.15 11.75
N LYS A 188 20.15 -20.05 11.52
CA LYS A 188 20.93 -20.08 10.27
C LYS A 188 20.06 -20.41 9.05
N PRO A 189 19.95 -19.50 8.04
CA PRO A 189 19.21 -19.79 6.82
C PRO A 189 19.93 -20.84 5.96
N ASP A 190 19.17 -21.59 5.20
CA ASP A 190 19.73 -22.46 4.16
C ASP A 190 20.21 -21.64 2.94
N GLN A 191 21.10 -22.24 2.13
CA GLN A 191 21.73 -21.54 1.00
C GLN A 191 20.68 -21.08 -0.04
N LYS A 192 19.62 -21.85 -0.27
CA LYS A 192 18.57 -21.49 -1.24
C LYS A 192 17.82 -20.19 -0.86
N LYS A 193 17.62 -19.93 0.45
CA LYS A 193 17.03 -18.67 0.92
C LYS A 193 17.98 -17.48 0.71
N LEU A 194 19.27 -17.69 0.95
CA LEU A 194 20.30 -16.67 0.68
C LEU A 194 20.38 -16.34 -0.81
N ASP A 195 20.38 -17.35 -1.67
CA ASP A 195 20.43 -17.19 -3.13
C ASP A 195 19.16 -16.49 -3.66
N ALA A 196 17.99 -16.88 -3.16
CA ALA A 196 16.73 -16.23 -3.50
C ALA A 196 16.70 -14.77 -3.06
N MET A 197 17.17 -14.47 -1.82
CA MET A 197 17.22 -13.09 -1.34
C MET A 197 18.21 -12.23 -2.12
N LYS A 198 19.34 -12.81 -2.54
CA LYS A 198 20.28 -12.15 -3.45
C LYS A 198 19.62 -11.78 -4.77
N ALA A 199 18.96 -12.74 -5.42
CA ALA A 199 18.22 -12.50 -6.67
C ALA A 199 17.12 -11.44 -6.51
N THR A 200 16.39 -11.49 -5.39
CA THR A 200 15.36 -10.51 -5.01
C THR A 200 15.94 -9.10 -4.92
N ASN A 201 17.06 -8.93 -4.21
CA ASN A 201 17.69 -7.62 -4.02
C ASN A 201 18.33 -7.09 -5.29
N GLU A 202 18.97 -7.95 -6.11
CA GLU A 202 19.49 -7.54 -7.42
C GLU A 202 18.38 -7.11 -8.38
N ALA A 203 17.24 -7.81 -8.38
CA ALA A 203 16.09 -7.42 -9.20
C ALA A 203 15.50 -6.07 -8.76
N LEU A 204 15.37 -5.85 -7.44
CA LEU A 204 14.96 -4.55 -6.89
C LEU A 204 15.92 -3.43 -7.30
N GLU A 205 17.23 -3.66 -7.18
CA GLU A 205 18.24 -2.67 -7.51
C GLU A 205 18.18 -2.24 -8.98
N GLU A 206 18.06 -3.20 -9.91
CA GLU A 206 17.92 -2.90 -11.33
C GLU A 206 16.61 -2.16 -11.65
N GLY A 207 15.51 -2.52 -10.96
CA GLY A 207 14.25 -1.79 -11.04
C GLY A 207 14.36 -0.37 -10.50
N ILE A 208 15.03 -0.17 -9.35
CA ILE A 208 15.30 1.15 -8.77
C ILE A 208 16.14 2.00 -9.73
N ASN A 209 17.22 1.44 -10.30
CA ASN A 209 18.08 2.14 -11.27
C ASN A 209 17.32 2.58 -12.53
N ALA A 210 16.31 1.83 -12.94
CA ALA A 210 15.42 2.16 -14.05
C ALA A 210 14.31 3.15 -13.68
N SER A 211 14.07 3.40 -12.40
CA SER A 211 13.01 4.27 -11.87
C SER A 211 13.42 5.74 -11.96
N LYS A 212 13.23 6.34 -13.14
CA LYS A 212 13.64 7.73 -13.42
C LYS A 212 12.68 8.40 -14.41
N PRO A 213 12.63 9.74 -14.44
CA PRO A 213 11.77 10.46 -15.38
C PRO A 213 12.03 10.06 -16.83
N GLY A 214 10.96 9.94 -17.63
CA GLY A 214 11.01 9.59 -19.04
C GLY A 214 11.06 8.09 -19.33
N ASN A 215 11.37 7.23 -18.35
CA ASN A 215 11.15 5.81 -18.47
C ASN A 215 9.66 5.50 -18.22
N THR A 216 9.21 4.35 -18.69
CA THR A 216 7.85 3.83 -18.44
C THR A 216 7.85 2.80 -17.32
N ALA A 217 6.67 2.49 -16.79
CA ALA A 217 6.48 1.38 -15.85
C ALA A 217 6.93 0.04 -16.46
N ASN A 218 6.73 -0.14 -17.78
CA ASN A 218 7.26 -1.29 -18.53
C ASN A 218 8.80 -1.37 -18.49
N ASP A 219 9.50 -0.25 -18.68
CA ASP A 219 10.98 -0.23 -18.68
C ASP A 219 11.55 -0.70 -17.34
N VAL A 220 10.93 -0.26 -16.23
CA VAL A 220 11.29 -0.70 -14.88
C VAL A 220 11.01 -2.20 -14.71
N ALA A 221 9.85 -2.65 -15.16
CA ALA A 221 9.46 -4.05 -15.07
C ALA A 221 10.40 -4.96 -15.88
N GLU A 222 10.78 -4.57 -17.08
CA GLU A 222 11.72 -5.34 -17.92
C GLU A 222 13.10 -5.47 -17.28
N LYS A 223 13.62 -4.40 -16.66
CA LYS A 223 14.89 -4.46 -15.94
C LYS A 223 14.82 -5.39 -14.75
N PHE A 224 13.76 -5.30 -13.95
CA PHE A 224 13.52 -6.16 -12.82
C PHE A 224 13.43 -7.64 -13.24
N TRP A 225 12.59 -7.96 -14.20
CA TRP A 225 12.42 -9.35 -14.67
C TRP A 225 13.61 -9.91 -15.42
N GLY A 226 14.37 -9.05 -16.12
CA GLY A 226 15.61 -9.46 -16.76
C GLY A 226 16.66 -9.99 -15.77
N VAL A 227 16.64 -9.56 -14.51
CA VAL A 227 17.47 -10.16 -13.45
C VAL A 227 16.92 -11.53 -13.06
N LEU A 228 15.61 -11.62 -12.80
CA LEU A 228 14.99 -12.90 -12.40
C LEU A 228 15.19 -14.00 -13.46
N ASP A 229 15.13 -13.65 -14.73
CA ASP A 229 15.38 -14.55 -15.84
C ASP A 229 16.80 -15.15 -15.79
N LYS A 230 17.82 -14.36 -15.41
CA LYS A 230 19.20 -14.84 -15.21
C LYS A 230 19.32 -15.87 -14.08
N TYR A 231 18.46 -15.75 -13.07
CA TYR A 231 18.39 -16.71 -11.96
C TYR A 231 17.42 -17.87 -12.23
N GLY A 232 16.75 -17.91 -13.38
CA GLY A 232 15.74 -18.92 -13.71
C GLY A 232 14.47 -18.80 -12.85
N ILE A 233 14.23 -17.65 -12.24
CA ILE A 233 13.08 -17.41 -11.37
C ILE A 233 11.93 -16.84 -12.20
N LYS A 234 10.78 -17.52 -12.16
CA LYS A 234 9.55 -17.05 -12.81
C LYS A 234 8.70 -16.27 -11.83
N LYS A 235 8.28 -15.09 -12.21
CA LYS A 235 7.32 -14.25 -11.49
C LYS A 235 6.27 -13.74 -12.48
N GLU A 236 5.00 -14.07 -12.24
CA GLU A 236 3.90 -13.70 -13.13
C GLU A 236 3.16 -12.44 -12.66
N SER A 237 3.19 -12.16 -11.36
CA SER A 237 2.52 -10.99 -10.80
C SER A 237 3.30 -9.70 -11.06
N ARG A 238 2.59 -8.56 -11.08
CA ARG A 238 3.21 -7.23 -11.13
C ARG A 238 4.30 -7.09 -10.06
N THR A 239 5.29 -6.26 -10.32
CA THR A 239 6.39 -5.99 -9.39
C THR A 239 6.29 -4.63 -8.71
N GLY A 240 5.17 -3.94 -8.85
CA GLY A 240 4.89 -2.70 -8.14
C GLY A 240 3.58 -2.06 -8.55
N TYR A 241 3.16 -1.06 -7.79
CA TYR A 241 1.94 -0.28 -8.03
C TYR A 241 2.01 1.07 -7.33
N SER A 242 1.29 2.06 -7.85
CA SER A 242 1.21 3.40 -7.28
C SER A 242 0.65 3.41 -5.87
N ILE A 243 1.22 4.27 -5.03
CA ILE A 243 0.82 4.48 -3.63
C ILE A 243 0.63 5.96 -3.34
N GLY A 244 -0.14 6.26 -2.29
CA GLY A 244 -0.40 7.61 -1.84
C GLY A 244 -1.40 7.62 -0.70
N ILE A 245 -2.48 8.37 -0.85
CA ILE A 245 -3.59 8.36 0.10
C ILE A 245 -4.41 7.08 -0.09
N GLY A 246 -4.69 6.36 0.98
CA GLY A 246 -5.42 5.10 0.95
C GLY A 246 -6.35 4.89 2.14
N TYR A 247 -7.39 4.10 1.92
CA TYR A 247 -8.31 3.62 2.94
C TYR A 247 -8.48 2.10 2.77
N PRO A 248 -8.81 1.35 3.83
CA PRO A 248 -9.10 -0.07 3.65
C PRO A 248 -10.07 -0.31 2.48
N PRO A 249 -9.89 -1.35 1.71
CA PRO A 249 -9.05 -2.53 1.99
C PRO A 249 -7.65 -2.47 1.37
N ASP A 250 -7.22 -1.38 0.70
CA ASP A 250 -5.96 -1.32 -0.02
C ASP A 250 -5.26 0.04 0.14
N TRP A 251 -3.92 0.04 0.09
CA TRP A 251 -3.11 1.26 0.02
C TRP A 251 -2.63 1.60 -1.40
N GLY A 252 -2.88 0.72 -2.37
CA GLY A 252 -2.62 0.99 -3.78
C GLY A 252 -3.63 1.96 -4.38
N GLU A 253 -3.17 2.82 -5.29
CA GLU A 253 -4.04 3.80 -5.95
C GLU A 253 -4.74 3.25 -7.19
N HIS A 254 -4.45 2.00 -7.60
CA HIS A 254 -5.03 1.34 -8.76
C HIS A 254 -4.89 2.13 -10.08
N THR A 255 -3.75 2.83 -10.25
CA THR A 255 -3.38 3.55 -11.47
C THR A 255 -2.28 2.79 -12.21
N LEU A 256 -1.04 3.29 -12.20
CA LEU A 256 0.06 2.57 -12.84
C LEU A 256 0.43 1.27 -12.12
N ASN A 257 0.89 0.30 -12.89
CA ASN A 257 1.49 -0.94 -12.39
C ASN A 257 2.90 -1.11 -12.97
N ILE A 258 3.86 -1.45 -12.13
CA ILE A 258 5.18 -1.86 -12.62
C ILE A 258 5.03 -3.28 -13.17
N TYR A 259 4.68 -3.34 -14.45
CA TYR A 259 4.34 -4.58 -15.16
C TYR A 259 4.66 -4.45 -16.65
N LYS A 260 4.98 -5.56 -17.31
CA LYS A 260 5.25 -5.59 -18.76
C LYS A 260 4.01 -5.13 -19.52
N GLY A 261 4.21 -4.14 -20.41
CA GLY A 261 3.14 -3.56 -21.22
C GLY A 261 2.44 -2.35 -20.61
N ASP A 262 2.71 -1.98 -19.35
CA ASP A 262 2.24 -0.70 -18.82
C ASP A 262 3.15 0.43 -19.28
N MET A 263 2.68 1.19 -20.25
CA MET A 263 3.43 2.27 -20.89
C MET A 263 3.28 3.62 -20.18
N THR A 264 2.76 3.63 -18.95
CA THR A 264 2.66 4.85 -18.15
C THR A 264 4.04 5.46 -17.92
N GLU A 265 4.24 6.69 -18.38
CA GLU A 265 5.48 7.42 -18.20
C GLU A 265 5.68 7.80 -16.73
N LEU A 266 6.89 7.58 -16.23
CA LEU A 266 7.28 7.98 -14.89
C LEU A 266 7.63 9.46 -14.88
N LYS A 267 6.84 10.24 -14.16
CA LYS A 267 7.03 11.68 -13.98
C LYS A 267 7.47 11.98 -12.55
N PRO A 268 8.12 13.14 -12.33
CA PRO A 268 8.46 13.60 -10.98
C PRO A 268 7.24 13.57 -10.04
N ASN A 269 7.47 13.15 -8.81
CA ASN A 269 6.47 13.00 -7.74
C ASN A 269 5.45 11.86 -7.93
N ILE A 270 5.57 11.03 -8.96
CA ILE A 270 4.92 9.72 -8.93
C ILE A 270 5.59 8.89 -7.83
N CYS A 271 4.76 8.25 -6.99
CA CYS A 271 5.21 7.36 -5.93
C CYS A 271 4.59 5.98 -6.13
N TYR A 272 5.38 4.94 -5.93
CA TYR A 272 4.92 3.56 -6.03
C TYR A 272 5.68 2.62 -5.10
N HIS A 273 5.06 1.53 -4.75
CA HIS A 273 5.63 0.43 -3.99
C HIS A 273 6.15 -0.61 -4.95
N MET A 274 7.47 -0.82 -5.00
CA MET A 274 8.10 -1.88 -5.78
C MET A 274 8.29 -3.09 -4.89
N ILE A 275 7.78 -4.26 -5.33
CA ILE A 275 7.70 -5.48 -4.54
C ILE A 275 8.44 -6.62 -5.24
N ALA A 276 9.42 -7.17 -4.59
CA ALA A 276 10.11 -8.38 -5.00
C ALA A 276 9.75 -9.53 -4.06
N VAL A 277 8.56 -10.10 -4.24
CA VAL A 277 8.15 -11.33 -3.56
C VAL A 277 8.46 -12.52 -4.46
N MET A 278 9.24 -13.48 -3.94
CA MET A 278 9.60 -14.74 -4.58
C MET A 278 9.04 -15.90 -3.79
N GLN A 279 8.22 -16.72 -4.44
CA GLN A 279 7.53 -17.86 -3.83
C GLN A 279 7.96 -19.15 -4.50
N PHE A 280 8.34 -20.15 -3.68
CA PHE A 280 8.90 -21.43 -4.13
C PHE A 280 8.24 -22.57 -3.38
N GLY A 281 7.27 -23.22 -4.01
CA GLY A 281 6.62 -24.39 -3.39
C GLY A 281 6.00 -24.07 -2.03
N ASP A 282 6.71 -24.38 -0.94
CA ASP A 282 6.25 -24.18 0.45
C ASP A 282 7.06 -23.13 1.24
N TRP A 283 7.76 -22.24 0.56
CA TRP A 283 8.51 -21.15 1.17
C TRP A 283 8.63 -19.95 0.24
N GLY A 284 9.05 -18.80 0.78
CA GLY A 284 9.28 -17.59 0.01
C GLY A 284 10.14 -16.58 0.75
N VAL A 285 10.59 -15.56 0.02
CA VAL A 285 11.27 -14.37 0.54
C VAL A 285 10.69 -13.14 -0.12
N GLU A 286 10.79 -12.01 0.57
CA GLU A 286 10.30 -10.74 0.05
C GLU A 286 11.18 -9.59 0.54
N SER A 287 11.40 -8.63 -0.34
CA SER A 287 11.89 -7.31 -0.04
C SER A 287 11.16 -6.29 -0.92
N SER A 288 10.92 -5.09 -0.42
CA SER A 288 10.22 -4.06 -1.19
C SER A 288 10.66 -2.66 -0.82
N GLU A 289 10.40 -1.70 -1.70
CA GLU A 289 10.71 -0.29 -1.48
C GLU A 289 9.56 0.62 -1.90
N SER A 290 9.29 1.64 -1.11
CA SER A 290 8.48 2.79 -1.51
C SER A 290 9.37 3.81 -2.21
N ILE A 291 9.10 4.09 -3.48
CA ILE A 291 9.93 4.89 -4.37
C ILE A 291 9.17 6.15 -4.79
N ARG A 292 9.86 7.29 -4.75
CA ARG A 292 9.43 8.53 -5.39
C ARG A 292 10.29 8.82 -6.60
N ILE A 293 9.69 9.14 -7.74
CA ILE A 293 10.40 9.68 -8.90
C ILE A 293 10.74 11.15 -8.62
N THR A 294 12.00 11.55 -8.82
CA THR A 294 12.49 12.92 -8.69
C THR A 294 12.70 13.55 -10.05
N GLU A 295 13.14 14.80 -10.12
CA GLU A 295 13.43 15.49 -11.39
C GLU A 295 14.54 14.83 -12.21
N SER A 296 15.48 14.11 -11.56
CA SER A 296 16.67 13.54 -12.21
C SER A 296 16.88 12.05 -11.97
N GLY A 297 16.00 11.39 -11.22
CA GLY A 297 16.14 9.97 -10.84
C GLY A 297 15.04 9.54 -9.92
N ASN A 298 15.40 8.93 -8.78
CA ASN A 298 14.46 8.51 -7.75
C ASN A 298 14.98 8.76 -6.33
N GLU A 299 14.08 8.65 -5.37
CA GLU A 299 14.33 8.70 -3.94
C GLU A 299 13.61 7.51 -3.28
N LEU A 300 14.32 6.72 -2.50
CA LEU A 300 13.69 5.74 -1.61
C LEU A 300 13.10 6.48 -0.42
N LEU A 301 11.83 6.26 -0.14
CA LEU A 301 11.16 6.91 0.99
C LEU A 301 11.58 6.31 2.33
N CYS A 302 11.87 5.00 2.36
CA CYS A 302 12.33 4.28 3.53
C CYS A 302 13.84 3.98 3.43
N ASN A 303 14.55 4.08 4.55
CA ASN A 303 15.96 3.71 4.68
C ASN A 303 16.12 2.55 5.65
N PHE A 304 16.00 1.32 5.15
CA PHE A 304 16.12 0.10 5.95
C PHE A 304 16.81 -1.00 5.14
N SER A 305 17.74 -1.77 5.73
CA SER A 305 18.47 -2.82 5.01
C SER A 305 17.51 -3.81 4.33
N ARG A 306 17.85 -4.19 3.11
CA ARG A 306 17.14 -5.21 2.31
C ARG A 306 17.69 -6.62 2.48
N ASP A 307 18.80 -6.76 3.21
CA ASP A 307 19.40 -8.07 3.46
C ASP A 307 18.46 -8.98 4.24
N LEU A 308 18.60 -10.29 4.03
CA LEU A 308 17.93 -11.25 4.90
C LEU A 308 18.36 -11.04 6.34
N HIS A 309 17.46 -10.57 7.17
CA HIS A 309 17.76 -10.40 8.59
C HIS A 309 17.86 -11.77 9.26
N VAL A 310 18.98 -12.06 9.91
CA VAL A 310 19.22 -13.34 10.61
C VAL A 310 19.27 -13.09 12.10
N LYS A 311 18.47 -13.79 12.86
CA LYS A 311 18.38 -13.66 14.32
C LYS A 311 18.48 -15.00 15.02
#